data_db2072093342b488132b5d9cd239f25b
#
_entry.id   db2072093342b488132b5d9cd239f25b
#
_cell.length_a   1.000
_cell.length_b   1.000
_cell.length_c   1.000
_cell.angle_alpha   90.00
_cell.angle_beta   90.00
_cell.angle_gamma   90.00
#
_symmetry.space_group_name_H-M   'P 1'
#
loop_
_entity.id
_entity.type
_entity.pdbx_description
1 polymer ?
#
loop_
_entity_poly.entity_id
_entity_poly.type
_entity_poly.pdbx_seq_one_letter_code
_entity_poly.pdbx_strand_id
1 'polypeptide(L)'
;SGKPFRTLPSPNEILSGSLGLNELKEVSILDLIGRNEVALDETLIKDYIHGKRILITGAGGNIGTQIVRECLKYEPALLVLLDKHEHSLIKIEREILTRDTNILLKPLLTNIRDFDILAKIYNNYEPQVVFHAASYKQVSMQEAFPWEAIETNVNGTANLVKLSERHGVEKFILISTDKAVK
;
A
#
# COMPACT_ATOMS: atom_id res chain seq x y z
N SER A 1 -25.03 -26.08 2.08
CA SER A 1 -25.45 -26.59 0.77
C SER A 1 -24.49 -26.03 -0.28
N GLY A 2 -23.51 -26.86 -0.70
CA GLY A 2 -22.46 -26.44 -1.62
C GLY A 2 -22.85 -26.65 -3.09
N LYS A 3 -23.90 -25.99 -3.56
CA LYS A 3 -24.19 -25.99 -5.00
C LYS A 3 -23.35 -24.86 -5.65
N PRO A 4 -22.61 -25.13 -6.73
CA PRO A 4 -21.87 -24.10 -7.44
C PRO A 4 -22.86 -23.12 -8.09
N PHE A 5 -22.66 -21.83 -7.84
CA PHE A 5 -23.38 -20.77 -8.53
C PHE A 5 -22.67 -20.46 -9.84
N ARG A 6 -23.44 -20.30 -10.92
CA ARG A 6 -22.94 -19.91 -12.25
C ARG A 6 -23.65 -18.65 -12.71
N THR A 7 -22.93 -17.79 -13.40
CA THR A 7 -23.45 -16.55 -13.99
C THR A 7 -23.23 -16.52 -15.49
N LEU A 8 -23.97 -15.67 -16.18
CA LEU A 8 -23.72 -15.35 -17.58
C LEU A 8 -22.46 -14.46 -17.69
N PRO A 9 -21.70 -14.56 -18.79
CA PRO A 9 -20.60 -13.65 -19.08
C PRO A 9 -21.07 -12.19 -19.08
N SER A 10 -20.20 -11.28 -18.66
CA SER A 10 -20.47 -9.84 -18.73
C SER A 10 -20.52 -9.37 -20.20
N PRO A 11 -21.21 -8.23 -20.50
CA PRO A 11 -21.23 -7.68 -21.85
C PRO A 11 -19.82 -7.43 -22.45
N ASN A 12 -18.85 -7.09 -21.63
CA ASN A 12 -17.46 -6.86 -22.08
C ASN A 12 -16.75 -8.16 -22.45
N GLU A 13 -16.98 -9.25 -21.73
CA GLU A 13 -16.42 -10.58 -22.04
C GLU A 13 -17.01 -11.14 -23.35
N ILE A 14 -18.29 -10.84 -23.62
CA ILE A 14 -18.97 -11.22 -24.86
C ILE A 14 -18.43 -10.39 -26.04
N LEU A 15 -18.29 -9.08 -25.85
CA LEU A 15 -17.80 -8.15 -26.89
C LEU A 15 -16.32 -8.37 -27.24
N SER A 16 -15.52 -8.77 -26.27
CA SER A 16 -14.09 -9.11 -26.48
C SER A 16 -13.88 -10.49 -27.13
N GLY A 17 -14.96 -11.28 -27.28
CA GLY A 17 -14.91 -12.63 -27.85
C GLY A 17 -14.23 -13.67 -26.95
N SER A 18 -13.99 -13.33 -25.68
CA SER A 18 -13.34 -14.23 -24.72
C SER A 18 -14.24 -15.36 -24.23
N LEU A 19 -15.58 -15.14 -24.23
CA LEU A 19 -16.58 -16.15 -23.86
C LEU A 19 -17.83 -16.02 -24.73
N GLY A 20 -18.44 -17.18 -25.08
CA GLY A 20 -19.67 -17.24 -25.85
C GLY A 20 -20.91 -16.96 -24.99
N LEU A 21 -22.00 -16.52 -25.62
CA LEU A 21 -23.28 -16.22 -24.96
C LEU A 21 -23.89 -17.40 -24.16
N ASN A 22 -23.48 -18.65 -24.47
CA ASN A 22 -23.99 -19.86 -23.85
C ASN A 22 -23.02 -20.44 -22.79
N GLU A 23 -21.92 -19.81 -22.51
CA GLU A 23 -20.93 -20.29 -21.52
C GLU A 23 -21.27 -19.74 -20.14
N LEU A 24 -21.68 -20.63 -19.24
CA LEU A 24 -21.87 -20.30 -17.82
C LEU A 24 -20.54 -20.41 -17.10
N LYS A 25 -20.07 -19.31 -16.52
CA LYS A 25 -18.89 -19.32 -15.68
C LYS A 25 -19.22 -19.42 -14.19
N GLU A 26 -18.29 -19.95 -13.40
CA GLU A 26 -18.41 -19.90 -11.95
C GLU A 26 -18.35 -18.45 -11.47
N VAL A 27 -19.20 -18.11 -10.49
CA VAL A 27 -19.23 -16.76 -9.92
C VAL A 27 -17.93 -16.51 -9.14
N SER A 28 -17.13 -15.57 -9.61
CA SER A 28 -15.97 -15.10 -8.88
C SER A 28 -16.35 -14.00 -7.88
N ILE A 29 -15.50 -13.78 -6.88
CA ILE A 29 -15.67 -12.65 -5.94
C ILE A 29 -15.64 -11.30 -6.70
N LEU A 30 -14.87 -11.21 -7.77
CA LEU A 30 -14.78 -10.01 -8.63
C LEU A 30 -16.10 -9.72 -9.34
N ASP A 31 -16.81 -10.74 -9.79
CA ASP A 31 -18.15 -10.60 -10.41
C ASP A 31 -19.16 -10.01 -9.41
N LEU A 32 -19.03 -10.36 -8.12
CA LEU A 32 -19.92 -9.84 -7.06
C LEU A 32 -19.60 -8.38 -6.69
N ILE A 33 -18.36 -7.96 -6.84
CA ILE A 33 -17.92 -6.60 -6.51
C ILE A 33 -18.23 -5.63 -7.66
N GLY A 34 -18.44 -6.13 -8.89
CA GLY A 34 -18.77 -5.32 -10.07
C GLY A 34 -17.65 -4.37 -10.49
N ARG A 35 -16.39 -4.66 -10.11
CA ARG A 35 -15.22 -3.87 -10.48
C ARG A 35 -14.39 -4.64 -11.50
N ASN A 36 -14.08 -3.99 -12.61
CA ASN A 36 -13.10 -4.50 -13.55
C ASN A 36 -11.71 -4.37 -12.93
N GLU A 37 -10.87 -5.40 -13.12
CA GLU A 37 -9.45 -5.28 -12.80
C GLU A 37 -8.84 -4.19 -13.67
N VAL A 38 -8.12 -3.28 -13.04
CA VAL A 38 -7.33 -2.29 -13.75
C VAL A 38 -6.06 -2.98 -14.24
N ALA A 39 -5.88 -3.03 -15.56
CA ALA A 39 -4.63 -3.50 -16.14
C ALA A 39 -3.49 -2.59 -15.68
N LEU A 40 -2.54 -3.14 -14.93
CA LEU A 40 -1.38 -2.40 -14.47
C LEU A 40 -0.32 -2.38 -15.58
N ASP A 41 0.27 -1.21 -15.82
CA ASP A 41 1.46 -1.11 -16.66
C ASP A 41 2.68 -1.56 -15.83
N GLU A 42 3.02 -2.84 -15.94
CA GLU A 42 4.12 -3.44 -15.20
C GLU A 42 5.48 -2.79 -15.52
N THR A 43 5.65 -2.27 -16.74
CA THR A 43 6.88 -1.59 -17.13
C THR A 43 7.07 -0.31 -16.36
N LEU A 44 6.03 0.52 -16.29
CA LEU A 44 6.06 1.76 -15.50
C LEU A 44 6.26 1.47 -14.01
N ILE A 45 5.62 0.45 -13.46
CA ILE A 45 5.78 0.09 -12.05
C ILE A 45 7.22 -0.34 -11.78
N LYS A 46 7.79 -1.16 -12.66
CA LYS A 46 9.18 -1.61 -12.54
C LYS A 46 10.14 -0.43 -12.53
N ASP A 47 9.97 0.55 -13.42
CA ASP A 47 10.83 1.74 -13.49
C ASP A 47 10.81 2.57 -12.20
N TYR A 48 9.68 2.57 -11.49
CA TYR A 48 9.56 3.30 -10.22
C TYR A 48 10.06 2.52 -9.00
N ILE A 49 10.20 1.21 -9.07
CA ILE A 49 10.48 0.36 -7.89
C ILE A 49 11.84 -0.34 -7.99
N HIS A 50 12.20 -0.85 -9.19
CA HIS A 50 13.41 -1.64 -9.35
C HIS A 50 14.67 -0.87 -8.97
N GLY A 51 15.49 -1.45 -8.07
CA GLY A 51 16.72 -0.84 -7.60
C GLY A 51 16.56 0.43 -6.75
N LYS A 52 15.32 0.83 -6.41
CA LYS A 52 15.05 2.04 -5.62
C LYS A 52 15.06 1.77 -4.11
N ARG A 53 15.34 2.83 -3.34
CA ARG A 53 15.15 2.85 -1.89
C ARG A 53 13.74 3.35 -1.60
N ILE A 54 12.93 2.51 -0.98
CA ILE A 54 11.50 2.74 -0.79
C ILE A 54 11.17 2.83 0.69
N LEU A 55 10.47 3.88 1.09
CA LEU A 55 9.89 4.05 2.42
C LEU A 55 8.39 3.76 2.35
N ILE A 56 7.92 2.83 3.19
CA ILE A 56 6.50 2.50 3.31
C ILE A 56 6.06 2.79 4.74
N THR A 57 5.16 3.76 4.93
CA THR A 57 4.59 4.08 6.24
C THR A 57 3.27 3.36 6.44
N GLY A 58 2.98 2.95 7.68
CA GLY A 58 1.84 2.08 7.96
C GLY A 58 2.03 0.68 7.36
N ALA A 59 3.30 0.24 7.28
CA ALA A 59 3.70 -1.00 6.60
C ALA A 59 3.07 -2.26 7.19
N GLY A 60 2.76 -2.27 8.48
CA GLY A 60 2.06 -3.37 9.16
C GLY A 60 0.55 -3.37 8.99
N GLY A 61 -0.05 -2.30 8.45
CA GLY A 61 -1.48 -2.21 8.15
C GLY A 61 -1.87 -3.06 6.94
N ASN A 62 -3.18 -3.28 6.73
CA ASN A 62 -3.67 -4.12 5.63
C ASN A 62 -3.19 -3.62 4.25
N ILE A 63 -3.30 -2.32 4.00
CA ILE A 63 -2.86 -1.73 2.71
C ILE A 63 -1.33 -1.70 2.64
N GLY A 64 -0.65 -1.23 3.72
CA GLY A 64 0.80 -1.18 3.76
C GLY A 64 1.45 -2.54 3.52
N THR A 65 0.95 -3.60 4.17
CA THR A 65 1.41 -4.97 3.96
C THR A 65 1.26 -5.43 2.50
N GLN A 66 0.17 -5.07 1.85
CA GLN A 66 -0.02 -5.40 0.44
C GLN A 66 0.94 -4.62 -0.47
N ILE A 67 1.16 -3.33 -0.20
CA ILE A 67 2.15 -2.53 -0.93
C ILE A 67 3.56 -3.14 -0.78
N VAL A 68 3.92 -3.56 0.43
CA VAL A 68 5.21 -4.25 0.66
C VAL A 68 5.34 -5.49 -0.22
N ARG A 69 4.30 -6.35 -0.24
CA ARG A 69 4.30 -7.57 -1.06
C ARG A 69 4.41 -7.28 -2.55
N GLU A 70 3.74 -6.24 -3.03
CA GLU A 70 3.83 -5.83 -4.44
C GLU A 70 5.21 -5.26 -4.76
N CYS A 71 5.78 -4.40 -3.91
CA CYS A 71 7.13 -3.87 -4.12
C CYS A 71 8.19 -4.96 -4.22
N LEU A 72 8.07 -6.04 -3.43
CA LEU A 72 9.02 -7.17 -3.46
C LEU A 72 9.12 -7.84 -4.84
N LYS A 73 8.05 -7.83 -5.64
CA LYS A 73 8.04 -8.43 -6.98
C LYS A 73 8.96 -7.71 -7.96
N TYR A 74 9.29 -6.46 -7.69
CA TYR A 74 10.07 -5.59 -8.59
C TYR A 74 11.49 -5.30 -8.08
N GLU A 75 11.99 -6.07 -7.11
CA GLU A 75 13.37 -6.04 -6.64
C GLU A 75 13.89 -4.65 -6.25
N PRO A 76 13.29 -3.97 -5.26
CA PRO A 76 13.83 -2.74 -4.74
C PRO A 76 15.21 -2.95 -4.09
N ALA A 77 16.10 -1.95 -4.10
CA ALA A 77 17.39 -2.03 -3.43
C ALA A 77 17.26 -2.04 -1.90
N LEU A 78 16.25 -1.32 -1.38
CA LEU A 78 15.99 -1.20 0.06
C LEU A 78 14.51 -0.98 0.31
N LEU A 79 13.94 -1.72 1.24
CA LEU A 79 12.60 -1.47 1.82
C LEU A 79 12.75 -1.00 3.28
N VAL A 80 12.35 0.24 3.54
CA VAL A 80 12.22 0.80 4.89
C VAL A 80 10.75 0.71 5.28
N LEU A 81 10.44 -0.13 6.27
CA LEU A 81 9.10 -0.40 6.75
C LEU A 81 8.84 0.35 8.05
N LEU A 82 8.00 1.37 8.02
CA LEU A 82 7.70 2.20 9.18
C LEU A 82 6.29 1.94 9.68
N ASP A 83 6.16 1.58 10.95
CA ASP A 83 4.88 1.45 11.64
C ASP A 83 5.04 1.82 13.12
N LYS A 84 3.95 2.27 13.74
CA LYS A 84 3.90 2.51 15.20
C LYS A 84 3.48 1.27 15.99
N HIS A 85 2.97 0.25 15.35
CA HIS A 85 2.50 -1.00 15.96
C HIS A 85 3.55 -2.10 15.81
N GLU A 86 4.25 -2.42 16.90
CA GLU A 86 5.30 -3.43 16.97
C GLU A 86 4.85 -4.78 16.41
N HIS A 87 3.72 -5.30 16.89
CA HIS A 87 3.22 -6.61 16.46
C HIS A 87 3.01 -6.72 14.94
N SER A 88 2.44 -5.68 14.35
CA SER A 88 2.17 -5.65 12.91
C SER A 88 3.46 -5.56 12.10
N LEU A 89 4.43 -4.79 12.60
CA LEU A 89 5.74 -4.63 11.97
C LEU A 89 6.53 -5.93 12.00
N ILE A 90 6.59 -6.62 13.14
CA ILE A 90 7.25 -7.92 13.29
C ILE A 90 6.60 -8.97 12.38
N LYS A 91 5.28 -8.97 12.26
CA LYS A 91 4.56 -9.92 11.41
C LYS A 91 4.98 -9.82 9.95
N ILE A 92 5.02 -8.60 9.39
CA ILE A 92 5.42 -8.40 7.99
C ILE A 92 6.91 -8.66 7.80
N GLU A 93 7.77 -8.26 8.74
CA GLU A 93 9.20 -8.56 8.71
C GLU A 93 9.45 -10.08 8.61
N ARG A 94 8.85 -10.86 9.50
CA ARG A 94 8.98 -12.34 9.50
C ARG A 94 8.48 -12.95 8.20
N GLU A 95 7.36 -12.47 7.67
CA GLU A 95 6.84 -12.94 6.39
C GLU A 95 7.86 -12.74 5.27
N ILE A 96 8.53 -11.58 5.24
CA ILE A 96 9.53 -11.30 4.19
C ILE A 96 10.78 -12.14 4.37
N LEU A 97 11.27 -12.29 5.60
CA LEU A 97 12.47 -13.08 5.91
C LEU A 97 12.32 -14.57 5.58
N THR A 98 11.08 -15.09 5.50
CA THR A 98 10.83 -16.47 5.04
C THR A 98 10.93 -16.63 3.52
N ARG A 99 10.96 -15.52 2.78
CA ARG A 99 11.12 -15.52 1.33
C ARG A 99 12.62 -15.48 0.98
N ASP A 100 13.01 -16.23 0.00
CA ASP A 100 14.39 -16.19 -0.51
C ASP A 100 14.56 -14.91 -1.36
N THR A 101 14.90 -13.80 -0.68
CA THR A 101 15.10 -12.50 -1.32
C THR A 101 16.41 -11.88 -0.85
N ASN A 102 17.14 -11.26 -1.77
CA ASN A 102 18.36 -10.51 -1.47
C ASN A 102 18.08 -9.03 -1.15
N ILE A 103 16.81 -8.66 -0.89
CA ILE A 103 16.38 -7.29 -0.66
C ILE A 103 16.77 -6.85 0.75
N LEU A 104 17.42 -5.71 0.87
CA LEU A 104 17.69 -5.10 2.16
C LEU A 104 16.38 -4.62 2.80
N LEU A 105 16.10 -5.12 4.01
CA LEU A 105 14.92 -4.78 4.78
C LEU A 105 15.28 -4.03 6.05
N LYS A 106 14.59 -2.92 6.32
CA LYS A 106 14.78 -2.12 7.54
C LYS A 106 13.42 -1.82 8.18
N PRO A 107 12.96 -2.66 9.12
CA PRO A 107 11.79 -2.35 9.94
C PRO A 107 12.15 -1.27 10.96
N LEU A 108 11.30 -0.26 11.08
CA LEU A 108 11.46 0.87 11.99
C LEU A 108 10.17 1.10 12.79
N LEU A 109 10.27 0.86 14.09
CA LEU A 109 9.17 1.12 15.02
C LEU A 109 9.17 2.60 15.39
N THR A 110 8.31 3.38 14.73
CA THR A 110 8.19 4.81 15.00
C THR A 110 6.85 5.38 14.55
N ASN A 111 6.53 6.58 15.02
CA ASN A 111 5.32 7.31 14.68
C ASN A 111 5.66 8.44 13.69
N ILE A 112 4.83 8.61 12.65
CA ILE A 112 5.00 9.68 11.66
C ILE A 112 4.79 11.09 12.21
N ARG A 113 4.31 11.22 13.46
CA ARG A 113 4.22 12.51 14.18
C ARG A 113 5.58 13.05 14.60
N ASP A 114 6.56 12.17 14.81
CA ASP A 114 7.88 12.53 15.29
C ASP A 114 8.78 13.00 14.14
N PHE A 115 8.82 14.31 13.95
CA PHE A 115 9.57 14.93 12.88
C PHE A 115 11.08 14.65 12.96
N ASP A 116 11.65 14.68 14.17
CA ASP A 116 13.11 14.53 14.36
C ASP A 116 13.57 13.11 14.06
N ILE A 117 12.76 12.10 14.45
CA ILE A 117 13.03 10.70 14.09
C ILE A 117 12.87 10.50 12.59
N LEU A 118 11.81 11.05 11.99
CA LEU A 118 11.62 10.98 10.54
C LEU A 118 12.79 11.63 9.78
N ALA A 119 13.27 12.79 10.23
CA ALA A 119 14.41 13.45 9.62
C ALA A 119 15.68 12.58 9.65
N LYS A 120 15.93 11.89 10.77
CA LYS A 120 17.04 10.91 10.86
C LYS A 120 16.85 9.74 9.90
N ILE A 121 15.60 9.25 9.73
CA ILE A 121 15.29 8.18 8.79
C ILE A 121 15.56 8.62 7.35
N TYR A 122 15.12 9.81 6.97
CA TYR A 122 15.38 10.34 5.63
C TYR A 122 16.89 10.56 5.37
N ASN A 123 17.62 11.08 6.35
CA ASN A 123 19.08 11.23 6.25
C ASN A 123 19.82 9.90 6.11
N ASN A 124 19.39 8.86 6.84
CA ASN A 124 20.10 7.58 6.89
C ASN A 124 19.77 6.67 5.70
N TYR A 125 18.55 6.73 5.21
CA TYR A 125 18.07 5.79 4.18
C TYR A 125 17.82 6.44 2.84
N GLU A 126 17.74 7.76 2.77
CA GLU A 126 17.56 8.55 1.54
C GLU A 126 16.52 7.96 0.60
N PRO A 127 15.25 7.83 1.01
CA PRO A 127 14.22 7.18 0.21
C PRO A 127 13.99 7.94 -1.10
N GLN A 128 13.90 7.22 -2.20
CA GLN A 128 13.60 7.77 -3.53
C GLN A 128 12.10 7.69 -3.82
N VAL A 129 11.42 6.69 -3.25
CA VAL A 129 9.97 6.52 -3.38
C VAL A 129 9.36 6.36 -1.99
N VAL A 130 8.26 7.06 -1.75
CA VAL A 130 7.52 6.99 -0.49
C VAL A 130 6.09 6.56 -0.75
N PHE A 131 5.68 5.45 -0.12
CA PHE A 131 4.29 5.05 -0.03
C PHE A 131 3.75 5.38 1.36
N HIS A 132 2.81 6.30 1.42
CA HIS A 132 2.24 6.72 2.69
C HIS A 132 0.85 6.10 2.89
N ALA A 133 0.79 5.02 3.69
CA ALA A 133 -0.44 4.31 4.05
C ALA A 133 -0.78 4.40 5.54
N ALA A 134 0.02 5.13 6.33
CA ALA A 134 -0.25 5.34 7.74
C ALA A 134 -1.38 6.36 7.93
N SER A 135 -2.51 5.92 8.44
CA SER A 135 -3.64 6.81 8.75
C SER A 135 -4.60 6.19 9.77
N TYR A 136 -5.28 7.02 10.53
CA TYR A 136 -6.47 6.62 11.25
C TYR A 136 -7.70 6.75 10.36
N LYS A 137 -8.56 5.72 10.32
CA LYS A 137 -9.70 5.64 9.39
C LYS A 137 -11.02 5.18 10.02
N GLN A 138 -11.01 4.71 11.26
CA GLN A 138 -12.22 4.22 11.95
C GLN A 138 -13.05 5.41 12.43
N VAL A 139 -14.19 5.65 11.77
CA VAL A 139 -15.02 6.85 11.99
C VAL A 139 -15.41 7.01 13.45
N SER A 140 -15.99 5.98 14.09
CA SER A 140 -16.43 6.05 15.48
C SER A 140 -15.31 6.41 16.47
N MET A 141 -14.10 5.91 16.22
CA MET A 141 -12.94 6.26 17.05
C MET A 141 -12.47 7.69 16.80
N GLN A 142 -12.55 8.16 15.55
CA GLN A 142 -12.12 9.52 15.22
C GLN A 142 -13.15 10.58 15.66
N GLU A 143 -14.42 10.23 15.76
CA GLU A 143 -15.43 11.10 16.38
C GLU A 143 -15.18 11.27 17.88
N ALA A 144 -14.76 10.22 18.56
CA ALA A 144 -14.42 10.29 19.99
C ALA A 144 -13.07 10.97 20.26
N PHE A 145 -12.11 10.82 19.34
CA PHE A 145 -10.72 11.30 19.49
C PHE A 145 -10.23 12.05 18.24
N PRO A 146 -10.87 13.17 17.85
CA PRO A 146 -10.57 13.84 16.57
C PRO A 146 -9.14 14.39 16.48
N TRP A 147 -8.54 14.78 17.60
CA TRP A 147 -7.13 15.22 17.64
C TRP A 147 -6.15 14.15 17.17
N GLU A 148 -6.47 12.87 17.40
CA GLU A 148 -5.63 11.77 16.93
C GLU A 148 -5.57 11.70 15.40
N ALA A 149 -6.71 11.97 14.73
CA ALA A 149 -6.75 12.07 13.27
C ALA A 149 -5.96 13.29 12.78
N ILE A 150 -6.10 14.44 13.42
CA ILE A 150 -5.37 15.66 13.05
C ILE A 150 -3.87 15.42 13.18
N GLU A 151 -3.41 14.93 14.33
CA GLU A 151 -1.99 14.71 14.57
C GLU A 151 -1.37 13.66 13.63
N THR A 152 -2.11 12.61 13.30
CA THR A 152 -1.58 11.56 12.42
C THR A 152 -1.82 11.87 10.94
N ASN A 153 -3.10 12.13 10.56
CA ASN A 153 -3.44 12.21 9.14
C ASN A 153 -3.08 13.56 8.52
N VAL A 154 -3.03 14.65 9.33
CA VAL A 154 -2.66 15.98 8.85
C VAL A 154 -1.19 16.25 9.16
N ASN A 155 -0.82 16.36 10.44
CA ASN A 155 0.54 16.76 10.84
C ASN A 155 1.57 15.71 10.46
N GLY A 156 1.28 14.42 10.66
CA GLY A 156 2.15 13.32 10.26
C GLY A 156 2.38 13.28 8.74
N THR A 157 1.33 13.47 7.94
CA THR A 157 1.45 13.57 6.49
C THR A 157 2.27 14.80 6.07
N ALA A 158 2.02 15.95 6.69
CA ALA A 158 2.78 17.17 6.42
C ALA A 158 4.28 17.01 6.73
N ASN A 159 4.64 16.29 7.81
CA ASN A 159 6.02 15.95 8.14
C ASN A 159 6.69 15.16 7.01
N LEU A 160 6.02 14.12 6.52
CA LEU A 160 6.53 13.27 5.45
C LEU A 160 6.69 14.04 4.14
N VAL A 161 5.70 14.86 3.76
CA VAL A 161 5.76 15.70 2.54
C VAL A 161 6.94 16.67 2.62
N LYS A 162 7.07 17.40 3.74
CA LYS A 162 8.17 18.35 3.95
C LYS A 162 9.56 17.70 3.89
N LEU A 163 9.70 16.50 4.46
CA LEU A 163 10.97 15.77 4.41
C LEU A 163 11.22 15.20 3.01
N SER A 164 10.18 14.70 2.34
CA SER A 164 10.28 14.21 0.96
C SER A 164 10.75 15.31 0.00
N GLU A 165 10.20 16.52 0.13
CA GLU A 165 10.62 17.68 -0.66
C GLU A 165 12.08 18.04 -0.38
N ARG A 166 12.48 18.13 0.91
CA ARG A 166 13.84 18.46 1.31
C ARG A 166 14.91 17.48 0.83
N HIS A 167 14.55 16.19 0.75
CA HIS A 167 15.46 15.11 0.37
C HIS A 167 15.34 14.70 -1.10
N GLY A 168 14.56 15.44 -1.91
CA GLY A 168 14.43 15.19 -3.33
C GLY A 168 13.81 13.83 -3.66
N VAL A 169 12.81 13.39 -2.88
CA VAL A 169 12.07 12.17 -3.17
C VAL A 169 11.45 12.23 -4.56
N GLU A 170 11.71 11.24 -5.39
CA GLU A 170 11.27 11.21 -6.80
C GLU A 170 9.75 11.03 -6.91
N LYS A 171 9.17 10.20 -6.03
CA LYS A 171 7.73 9.89 -6.01
C LYS A 171 7.21 9.79 -4.58
N PHE A 172 6.14 10.53 -4.30
CA PHE A 172 5.39 10.45 -3.05
C PHE A 172 3.96 10.01 -3.36
N ILE A 173 3.57 8.82 -2.91
CA ILE A 173 2.26 8.22 -3.15
C ILE A 173 1.48 8.20 -1.84
N LEU A 174 0.44 9.05 -1.75
CA LEU A 174 -0.48 9.07 -0.62
C LEU A 174 -1.65 8.14 -0.90
N ILE A 175 -1.87 7.19 0.00
CA ILE A 175 -3.05 6.31 -0.04
C ILE A 175 -4.22 7.03 0.61
N SER A 176 -5.14 7.49 -0.22
CA SER A 176 -6.35 8.19 0.20
C SER A 176 -7.57 7.25 0.23
N THR A 177 -8.73 7.78 0.55
CA THR A 177 -10.00 7.07 0.66
C THR A 177 -11.12 7.86 -0.02
N ASP A 178 -12.15 7.15 -0.48
CA ASP A 178 -13.40 7.72 -0.99
C ASP A 178 -14.11 8.65 0.00
N LYS A 179 -13.85 8.48 1.30
CA LYS A 179 -14.41 9.33 2.37
C LYS A 179 -13.77 10.73 2.44
N ALA A 180 -12.63 10.93 1.78
CA ALA A 180 -11.95 12.22 1.68
C ALA A 180 -12.45 13.08 0.50
N VAL A 181 -13.38 12.57 -0.30
CA VAL A 181 -13.97 13.26 -1.45
C VAL A 181 -15.31 13.86 -1.03
N LYS A 182 -15.56 15.12 -1.42
CA LYS A 182 -16.86 15.77 -1.23
C LYS A 182 -17.84 15.32 -2.31
#